data_c15748347b766972a73515ae3a6b9b4e
#
_entry.id   c15748347b766972a73515ae3a6b9b4e
#
_cell.length_a   1.000
_cell.length_b   1.000
_cell.length_c   1.000
_cell.angle_alpha   90.00
_cell.angle_beta   90.00
_cell.angle_gamma   90.00
#
_symmetry.space_group_name_H-M   'P 1'
#
loop_
_entity.id
_entity.type
_entity.pdbx_description
1 polymer ?
#
loop_
_entity_poly.entity_id
_entity_poly.type
_entity_poly.pdbx_seq_one_letter_code
_entity_poly.pdbx_strand_id
1 'polypeptide(L)'
;PTLYVTSFKEFMWGAGLVTGQESIRGQVILRSMGIGRIPVVNVENACASASTALHQACAMVSAGYYDTVLALGVEKLYHPDKRKSFAAFSGAVDVEVMAALLEALKQGASAAGAAAAGGGGAGEKRSMFMDIYAAAARAHMQHYGTTVEQFAAIAAKNSLHGSLNPRAQFRDVLSVADVLAAPMVAEPLTRPMCSPIGDGAAAVVVMSDRKASQCARHGVVRVVASVLHSGWDHGMDEPGTVEECAREAYEQAAIGPKDLDVVE
;
A
#
# COMPACT_ATOMS: atom_id res chain seq x y z
N PRO A 1 8.08 -7.12 25.70
CA PRO A 1 7.93 -6.68 24.34
C PRO A 1 6.96 -7.58 23.59
N THR A 2 6.10 -6.99 22.80
CA THR A 2 5.16 -7.69 21.90
C THR A 2 5.57 -7.37 20.48
N LEU A 3 5.41 -8.32 19.56
CA LEU A 3 5.70 -8.16 18.17
C LEU A 3 4.43 -8.25 17.34
N TYR A 4 4.19 -7.25 16.54
CA TYR A 4 3.22 -7.28 15.44
C TYR A 4 3.97 -7.47 14.13
N VAL A 5 3.72 -8.56 13.45
CA VAL A 5 4.32 -8.84 12.14
C VAL A 5 3.23 -8.78 11.10
N THR A 6 3.52 -8.06 10.03
CA THR A 6 2.68 -8.07 8.85
C THR A 6 3.44 -8.63 7.68
N SER A 7 2.78 -9.32 6.80
CA SER A 7 3.24 -9.49 5.44
C SER A 7 2.05 -9.28 4.53
N PHE A 8 2.28 -8.55 3.44
CA PHE A 8 1.32 -8.55 2.36
C PHE A 8 1.19 -9.99 1.87
N LYS A 9 -0.02 -10.41 1.72
CA LYS A 9 -0.39 -11.78 1.59
C LYS A 9 0.22 -12.43 0.37
N GLU A 10 1.08 -13.40 0.58
CA GLU A 10 1.08 -14.55 -0.28
C GLU A 10 -0.27 -15.22 -0.18
N PHE A 11 -1.28 -14.69 -0.85
CA PHE A 11 -2.61 -15.21 -0.76
C PHE A 11 -2.94 -16.19 -1.85
N MET A 12 -3.28 -17.31 -1.34
CA MET A 12 -4.31 -18.27 -1.68
C MET A 12 -4.51 -18.68 -3.13
N TRP A 13 -4.81 -19.87 -3.17
CA TRP A 13 -5.27 -20.86 -4.13
C TRP A 13 -4.16 -21.70 -4.74
N GLY A 14 -3.72 -22.68 -3.98
CA GLY A 14 -3.12 -23.90 -4.49
C GLY A 14 -1.79 -23.80 -5.22
N ALA A 15 -1.22 -22.64 -5.22
CA ALA A 15 0.10 -22.44 -5.74
C ALA A 15 0.94 -21.86 -4.64
N GLY A 16 1.38 -22.62 -3.70
CA GLY A 16 2.35 -22.16 -2.72
C GLY A 16 3.04 -20.92 -3.26
N LEU A 17 2.49 -19.78 -2.96
CA LEU A 17 2.75 -18.58 -3.65
C LEU A 17 4.23 -18.29 -3.62
N VAL A 18 4.72 -17.19 -3.46
CA VAL A 18 6.14 -17.00 -3.68
C VAL A 18 7.00 -17.78 -2.69
N THR A 19 6.57 -17.95 -1.42
CA THR A 19 7.31 -18.73 -0.40
C THR A 19 6.57 -19.94 0.14
N GLY A 20 5.24 -20.01 -0.04
CA GLY A 20 4.41 -21.08 0.53
C GLY A 20 4.14 -20.98 2.02
N GLN A 21 4.61 -19.92 2.70
CA GLN A 21 4.37 -19.73 4.12
C GLN A 21 3.13 -18.83 4.34
N GLU A 22 1.95 -19.43 4.38
CA GLU A 22 0.67 -18.71 4.46
C GLU A 22 0.28 -18.28 5.89
N SER A 23 0.76 -18.98 6.90
CA SER A 23 0.39 -18.75 8.29
C SER A 23 1.61 -18.61 9.18
N ILE A 24 1.42 -18.07 10.39
CA ILE A 24 2.45 -17.97 11.45
C ILE A 24 3.77 -17.32 11.02
N ARG A 25 3.72 -16.39 10.05
CA ARG A 25 4.93 -15.78 9.47
C ARG A 25 5.79 -15.08 10.51
N GLY A 26 5.18 -14.36 11.43
CA GLY A 26 5.88 -13.70 12.52
C GLY A 26 6.66 -14.67 13.38
N GLN A 27 6.07 -15.81 13.71
CA GLN A 27 6.73 -16.85 14.50
C GLN A 27 7.92 -17.45 13.75
N VAL A 28 7.78 -17.67 12.43
CA VAL A 28 8.87 -18.19 11.58
C VAL A 28 10.04 -17.21 11.51
N ILE A 29 9.74 -15.92 11.26
CA ILE A 29 10.75 -14.86 11.19
C ILE A 29 11.48 -14.74 12.52
N LEU A 30 10.77 -14.62 13.63
CA LEU A 30 11.37 -14.50 14.95
C LEU A 30 12.24 -15.69 15.32
N ARG A 31 11.77 -16.90 15.02
CA ARG A 31 12.55 -18.11 15.26
C ARG A 31 13.89 -18.08 14.50
N SER A 32 13.86 -17.63 13.24
CA SER A 32 15.08 -17.51 12.44
C SER A 32 16.06 -16.46 13.00
N MET A 33 15.55 -15.45 13.70
CA MET A 33 16.33 -14.41 14.39
C MET A 33 16.77 -14.79 15.80
N GLY A 34 16.39 -15.97 16.29
CA GLY A 34 16.67 -16.41 17.66
C GLY A 34 15.81 -15.68 18.72
N ILE A 35 14.76 -15.02 18.33
CA ILE A 35 13.83 -14.30 19.22
C ILE A 35 12.62 -15.20 19.52
N GLY A 36 12.33 -15.36 20.81
CA GLY A 36 11.20 -16.15 21.27
C GLY A 36 10.68 -15.69 22.62
N ARG A 37 9.66 -16.39 23.16
CA ARG A 37 9.03 -16.12 24.46
C ARG A 37 8.40 -14.72 24.56
N ILE A 38 7.96 -14.16 23.43
CA ILE A 38 7.22 -12.91 23.36
C ILE A 38 5.89 -13.15 22.64
N PRO A 39 4.83 -12.42 22.95
CA PRO A 39 3.59 -12.45 22.18
C PRO A 39 3.83 -12.03 20.72
N VAL A 40 3.22 -12.76 19.80
CA VAL A 40 3.29 -12.49 18.35
C VAL A 40 1.89 -12.43 17.80
N VAL A 41 1.58 -11.36 17.06
CA VAL A 41 0.33 -11.18 16.33
C VAL A 41 0.66 -11.04 14.85
N ASN A 42 0.06 -11.88 14.01
CA ASN A 42 0.14 -11.74 12.58
C ASN A 42 -1.05 -10.90 12.13
N VAL A 43 -0.76 -9.81 11.41
CA VAL A 43 -1.76 -8.86 10.94
C VAL A 43 -1.90 -8.99 9.42
N GLU A 44 -3.14 -9.02 8.96
CA GLU A 44 -3.46 -9.02 7.55
C GLU A 44 -4.53 -7.94 7.29
N ASN A 45 -4.26 -7.04 6.37
CA ASN A 45 -5.17 -6.01 5.87
C ASN A 45 -4.71 -5.55 4.48
N ALA A 46 -4.45 -6.52 3.60
CA ALA A 46 -3.93 -6.28 2.24
C ALA A 46 -2.77 -5.26 2.24
N CYS A 47 -2.83 -4.24 1.38
CA CYS A 47 -1.79 -3.19 1.27
C CYS A 47 -1.60 -2.39 2.57
N ALA A 48 -2.61 -2.33 3.45
CA ALA A 48 -2.57 -1.62 4.72
C ALA A 48 -2.09 -2.49 5.90
N SER A 49 -1.57 -3.71 5.66
CA SER A 49 -1.17 -4.62 6.75
C SER A 49 -0.13 -4.01 7.67
N ALA A 50 0.93 -3.41 7.12
CA ALA A 50 2.01 -2.83 7.93
C ALA A 50 1.57 -1.59 8.72
N SER A 51 0.76 -0.72 8.11
CA SER A 51 0.18 0.45 8.80
C SER A 51 -0.82 0.03 9.88
N THR A 52 -1.61 -1.03 9.64
CA THR A 52 -2.49 -1.63 10.65
C THR A 52 -1.70 -2.19 11.84
N ALA A 53 -0.55 -2.85 11.59
CA ALA A 53 0.30 -3.33 12.66
C ALA A 53 0.90 -2.19 13.49
N LEU A 54 1.31 -1.10 12.84
CA LEU A 54 1.78 0.10 13.52
C LEU A 54 0.67 0.73 14.36
N HIS A 55 -0.54 0.85 13.81
CA HIS A 55 -1.71 1.35 14.52
C HIS A 55 -2.00 0.51 15.79
N GLN A 56 -2.03 -0.82 15.66
CA GLN A 56 -2.24 -1.72 16.80
C GLN A 56 -1.11 -1.61 17.82
N ALA A 57 0.15 -1.48 17.39
CA ALA A 57 1.29 -1.28 18.28
C ALA A 57 1.13 0.02 19.10
N CYS A 58 0.74 1.11 18.46
CA CYS A 58 0.44 2.38 19.13
C CYS A 58 -0.71 2.23 20.13
N ALA A 59 -1.80 1.59 19.74
CA ALA A 59 -2.96 1.36 20.61
C ALA A 59 -2.59 0.54 21.86
N MET A 60 -1.81 -0.54 21.71
CA MET A 60 -1.39 -1.38 22.83
C MET A 60 -0.43 -0.68 23.80
N VAL A 61 0.46 0.16 23.28
CA VAL A 61 1.34 0.98 24.11
C VAL A 61 0.55 2.07 24.83
N SER A 62 -0.36 2.75 24.13
CA SER A 62 -1.22 3.80 24.71
C SER A 62 -2.17 3.26 25.78
N ALA A 63 -2.69 2.06 25.59
CA ALA A 63 -3.53 1.36 26.57
C ALA A 63 -2.75 0.81 27.78
N GLY A 64 -1.41 0.90 27.77
CA GLY A 64 -0.55 0.44 28.85
C GLY A 64 -0.38 -1.10 28.93
N TYR A 65 -0.81 -1.86 27.91
CA TYR A 65 -0.59 -3.30 27.89
C TYR A 65 0.89 -3.67 27.79
N TYR A 66 1.65 -2.87 27.02
CA TYR A 66 3.08 -3.08 26.81
C TYR A 66 3.83 -1.76 26.79
N ASP A 67 5.04 -1.75 27.35
CA ASP A 67 5.93 -0.59 27.27
C ASP A 67 6.71 -0.52 25.95
N THR A 68 6.83 -1.64 25.24
CA THR A 68 7.60 -1.72 23.99
C THR A 68 6.94 -2.73 23.07
N VAL A 69 6.65 -2.31 21.86
CA VAL A 69 6.09 -3.14 20.79
C VAL A 69 6.91 -2.94 19.52
N LEU A 70 7.22 -4.01 18.83
CA LEU A 70 7.82 -3.99 17.50
C LEU A 70 6.73 -4.18 16.46
N ALA A 71 6.57 -3.23 15.55
CA ALA A 71 5.81 -3.41 14.33
C ALA A 71 6.78 -3.73 13.18
N LEU A 72 6.53 -4.83 12.47
CA LEU A 72 7.37 -5.32 11.39
C LEU A 72 6.50 -5.54 10.15
N GLY A 73 6.83 -4.85 9.05
CA GLY A 73 6.27 -5.12 7.73
C GLY A 73 7.28 -5.87 6.87
N VAL A 74 6.83 -6.91 6.20
CA VAL A 74 7.67 -7.73 5.30
C VAL A 74 6.85 -8.09 4.08
N GLU A 75 7.45 -7.94 2.91
CA GLU A 75 6.85 -8.42 1.67
C GLU A 75 7.86 -9.17 0.81
N LYS A 76 7.43 -10.31 0.30
CA LYS A 76 8.13 -11.11 -0.70
C LYS A 76 7.17 -11.44 -1.84
N LEU A 77 7.05 -10.52 -2.79
CA LEU A 77 6.06 -10.57 -3.86
C LEU A 77 6.67 -10.86 -5.24
N TYR A 78 7.95 -10.49 -5.43
CA TYR A 78 8.60 -10.71 -6.71
C TYR A 78 8.81 -12.19 -7.01
N HIS A 79 8.40 -12.60 -8.21
CA HIS A 79 8.70 -13.89 -8.79
C HIS A 79 9.06 -13.74 -10.29
N PRO A 80 10.01 -14.51 -10.85
CA PRO A 80 10.34 -14.48 -12.28
C PRO A 80 9.11 -14.75 -13.17
N ASP A 81 8.27 -15.69 -12.78
CA ASP A 81 6.94 -15.85 -13.37
C ASP A 81 5.98 -14.83 -12.76
N LYS A 82 5.76 -13.73 -13.48
CA LYS A 82 4.89 -12.61 -13.04
C LYS A 82 3.45 -13.01 -12.78
N ARG A 83 2.97 -14.10 -13.39
CA ARG A 83 1.61 -14.59 -13.13
C ARG A 83 1.43 -14.97 -11.67
N LYS A 84 2.47 -15.51 -11.02
CA LYS A 84 2.45 -15.81 -9.58
C LYS A 84 2.36 -14.52 -8.74
N SER A 85 3.16 -13.49 -9.06
CA SER A 85 3.09 -12.20 -8.40
C SER A 85 1.71 -11.55 -8.57
N PHE A 86 1.13 -11.62 -9.76
CA PHE A 86 -0.21 -11.06 -10.02
C PHE A 86 -1.32 -11.87 -9.36
N ALA A 87 -1.20 -13.19 -9.29
CA ALA A 87 -2.16 -14.04 -8.59
C ALA A 87 -2.24 -13.72 -7.09
N ALA A 88 -1.12 -13.24 -6.48
CA ALA A 88 -1.11 -12.83 -5.10
C ALA A 88 -2.08 -11.66 -4.80
N PHE A 89 -2.36 -10.82 -5.78
CA PHE A 89 -3.30 -9.71 -5.61
C PHE A 89 -4.78 -10.12 -5.60
N SER A 90 -5.11 -11.31 -6.11
CA SER A 90 -6.51 -11.76 -6.21
C SER A 90 -7.22 -11.88 -4.86
N GLY A 91 -6.47 -12.08 -3.78
CA GLY A 91 -7.02 -12.13 -2.43
C GLY A 91 -7.24 -10.76 -1.75
N ALA A 92 -6.86 -9.67 -2.42
CA ALA A 92 -7.07 -8.31 -1.90
C ALA A 92 -8.42 -7.68 -2.34
N VAL A 93 -9.32 -8.50 -2.87
CA VAL A 93 -10.68 -8.14 -3.25
C VAL A 93 -11.64 -9.22 -2.77
N ASP A 94 -12.93 -8.90 -2.73
CA ASP A 94 -13.95 -9.89 -2.44
C ASP A 94 -13.98 -10.94 -3.56
N VAL A 95 -13.58 -12.17 -3.22
CA VAL A 95 -13.45 -13.25 -4.20
C VAL A 95 -14.81 -13.78 -4.67
N GLU A 96 -15.87 -13.59 -3.89
CA GLU A 96 -17.23 -14.04 -4.24
C GLU A 96 -17.83 -13.15 -5.32
N VAL A 97 -17.54 -11.85 -5.28
CA VAL A 97 -18.01 -10.87 -6.29
C VAL A 97 -17.01 -10.63 -7.42
N MET A 98 -15.83 -11.24 -7.36
CA MET A 98 -14.77 -11.04 -8.33
C MET A 98 -15.20 -11.33 -9.77
N ALA A 99 -15.94 -12.39 -9.97
CA ALA A 99 -16.41 -12.76 -11.31
C ALA A 99 -17.35 -11.71 -11.89
N ALA A 100 -18.26 -11.19 -11.07
CA ALA A 100 -19.18 -10.12 -11.44
C ALA A 100 -18.43 -8.80 -11.71
N LEU A 101 -17.43 -8.47 -10.88
CA LEU A 101 -16.59 -7.27 -11.06
C LEU A 101 -15.80 -7.35 -12.38
N LEU A 102 -15.18 -8.48 -12.69
CA LEU A 102 -14.43 -8.67 -13.93
C LEU A 102 -15.35 -8.57 -15.16
N GLU A 103 -16.58 -9.07 -15.06
CA GLU A 103 -17.56 -8.98 -16.14
C GLU A 103 -18.04 -7.53 -16.33
N ALA A 104 -18.30 -6.80 -15.25
CA ALA A 104 -18.65 -5.38 -15.29
C ALA A 104 -17.52 -4.52 -15.89
N LEU A 105 -16.28 -4.81 -15.53
CA LEU A 105 -15.09 -4.13 -16.10
C LEU A 105 -14.94 -4.40 -17.59
N LYS A 106 -15.20 -5.61 -18.07
CA LYS A 106 -15.21 -5.95 -19.50
C LYS A 106 -16.33 -5.21 -20.25
N GLN A 107 -17.54 -5.16 -19.69
CA GLN A 107 -18.68 -4.46 -20.28
C GLN A 107 -18.47 -2.95 -20.26
N GLY A 108 -17.92 -2.38 -19.21
CA GLY A 108 -17.53 -0.97 -19.13
C GLY A 108 -16.44 -0.59 -20.14
N ALA A 109 -15.47 -1.48 -20.33
CA ALA A 109 -14.44 -1.30 -21.35
C ALA A 109 -15.03 -1.37 -22.76
N SER A 110 -16.09 -2.18 -22.98
CA SER A 110 -16.76 -2.26 -24.29
C SER A 110 -17.62 -1.03 -24.59
N ALA A 111 -18.19 -0.39 -23.55
CA ALA A 111 -18.99 0.84 -23.72
C ALA A 111 -18.13 2.09 -23.93
N ALA A 112 -16.88 2.12 -23.44
CA ALA A 112 -15.94 3.24 -23.56
C ALA A 112 -15.00 3.16 -24.77
N GLY A 113 -15.20 2.21 -25.67
CA GLY A 113 -14.40 2.02 -26.87
C GLY A 113 -13.39 0.87 -26.74
N ALA A 114 -13.72 -0.27 -27.28
CA ALA A 114 -12.89 -1.47 -27.38
C ALA A 114 -11.57 -1.29 -28.19
N ALA A 115 -11.27 -0.07 -28.64
CA ALA A 115 -10.09 0.26 -29.46
C ALA A 115 -8.83 0.55 -28.64
N ALA A 116 -8.91 0.74 -27.32
CA ALA A 116 -7.78 1.13 -26.48
C ALA A 116 -7.31 0.03 -25.50
N ALA A 117 -7.94 -1.14 -25.48
CA ALA A 117 -7.43 -2.30 -24.76
C ALA A 117 -6.25 -2.90 -25.52
N GLY A 118 -5.08 -2.33 -25.37
CA GLY A 118 -3.83 -2.93 -25.83
C GLY A 118 -3.78 -4.40 -25.40
N GLY A 119 -3.80 -5.33 -26.37
CA GLY A 119 -4.02 -6.75 -26.20
C GLY A 119 -3.17 -7.41 -25.11
N GLY A 120 -3.80 -7.96 -24.15
CA GLY A 120 -3.22 -8.73 -23.05
C GLY A 120 -4.00 -8.50 -21.77
N GLY A 121 -4.84 -9.49 -21.39
CA GLY A 121 -5.74 -9.41 -20.26
C GLY A 121 -5.04 -9.23 -18.91
N ALA A 122 -5.82 -8.77 -17.93
CA ALA A 122 -5.43 -8.76 -16.53
C ALA A 122 -4.95 -10.17 -16.12
N GLY A 123 -3.87 -10.25 -15.33
CA GLY A 123 -3.30 -11.48 -14.83
C GLY A 123 -2.14 -12.06 -15.66
N GLU A 124 -1.97 -11.69 -16.92
CA GLU A 124 -0.82 -12.12 -17.73
C GLU A 124 0.26 -11.05 -17.87
N LYS A 125 -0.10 -9.83 -18.22
CA LYS A 125 0.84 -8.73 -18.48
C LYS A 125 0.77 -7.60 -17.47
N ARG A 126 -0.32 -7.47 -16.74
CA ARG A 126 -0.54 -6.50 -15.67
C ARG A 126 -1.46 -7.04 -14.59
N SER A 127 -1.38 -6.46 -13.38
CA SER A 127 -2.32 -6.81 -12.33
C SER A 127 -3.71 -6.22 -12.65
N MET A 128 -4.77 -6.87 -12.16
CA MET A 128 -6.14 -6.37 -12.29
C MET A 128 -6.34 -4.98 -11.65
N PHE A 129 -5.55 -4.64 -10.65
CA PHE A 129 -5.59 -3.33 -10.02
C PHE A 129 -5.25 -2.20 -10.98
N MET A 130 -4.42 -2.45 -11.99
CA MET A 130 -4.14 -1.43 -13.01
C MET A 130 -5.39 -1.08 -13.82
N ASP A 131 -6.25 -2.04 -14.09
CA ASP A 131 -7.53 -1.80 -14.77
C ASP A 131 -8.52 -1.03 -13.86
N ILE A 132 -8.58 -1.38 -12.56
CA ILE A 132 -9.40 -0.69 -11.56
C ILE A 132 -8.94 0.77 -11.41
N TYR A 133 -7.65 1.01 -11.19
CA TYR A 133 -7.13 2.36 -11.05
C TYR A 133 -7.22 3.17 -12.34
N ALA A 134 -7.06 2.55 -13.50
CA ALA A 134 -7.28 3.22 -14.78
C ALA A 134 -8.74 3.65 -14.96
N ALA A 135 -9.70 2.80 -14.54
CA ALA A 135 -11.12 3.17 -14.56
C ALA A 135 -11.40 4.34 -13.61
N ALA A 136 -10.86 4.30 -12.38
CA ALA A 136 -10.98 5.40 -11.42
C ALA A 136 -10.35 6.70 -11.95
N ALA A 137 -9.17 6.62 -12.59
CA ALA A 137 -8.53 7.77 -13.21
C ALA A 137 -9.39 8.40 -14.32
N ARG A 138 -9.98 7.59 -15.20
CA ARG A 138 -10.91 8.09 -16.25
C ARG A 138 -12.16 8.73 -15.64
N ALA A 139 -12.74 8.13 -14.61
CA ALA A 139 -13.89 8.70 -13.92
C ALA A 139 -13.54 10.07 -13.30
N HIS A 140 -12.38 10.17 -12.65
CA HIS A 140 -11.87 11.41 -12.08
C HIS A 140 -11.62 12.49 -13.15
N MET A 141 -11.01 12.11 -14.29
CA MET A 141 -10.81 13.01 -15.43
C MET A 141 -12.14 13.53 -15.97
N GLN A 142 -13.14 12.64 -16.09
CA GLN A 142 -14.45 13.02 -16.60
C GLN A 142 -15.21 13.93 -15.62
N HIS A 143 -15.11 13.67 -14.34
CA HIS A 143 -15.86 14.41 -13.31
C HIS A 143 -15.22 15.76 -12.98
N TYR A 144 -13.89 15.80 -12.82
CA TYR A 144 -13.15 17.00 -12.37
C TYR A 144 -12.37 17.72 -13.48
N GLY A 145 -12.32 17.20 -14.69
CA GLY A 145 -11.53 17.77 -15.78
C GLY A 145 -10.02 17.59 -15.63
N THR A 146 -9.58 16.69 -14.73
CA THR A 146 -8.15 16.38 -14.56
C THR A 146 -7.57 15.83 -15.85
N THR A 147 -6.34 16.27 -16.19
CA THR A 147 -5.67 15.84 -17.42
C THR A 147 -4.61 14.77 -17.17
N VAL A 148 -4.23 14.05 -18.21
CA VAL A 148 -3.16 13.04 -18.11
C VAL A 148 -1.81 13.67 -17.78
N GLU A 149 -1.57 14.92 -18.18
CA GLU A 149 -0.37 15.70 -17.85
C GLU A 149 -0.26 15.97 -16.35
N GLN A 150 -1.40 16.16 -15.67
CA GLN A 150 -1.42 16.34 -14.22
C GLN A 150 -1.03 15.04 -13.49
N PHE A 151 -1.50 13.88 -13.96
CA PHE A 151 -1.02 12.59 -13.44
C PHE A 151 0.48 12.40 -13.74
N ALA A 152 0.93 12.75 -14.93
CA ALA A 152 2.34 12.68 -15.30
C ALA A 152 3.22 13.60 -14.44
N ALA A 153 2.72 14.79 -14.09
CA ALA A 153 3.44 15.72 -13.21
C ALA A 153 3.65 15.16 -11.81
N ILE A 154 2.66 14.41 -11.27
CA ILE A 154 2.81 13.71 -9.98
C ILE A 154 3.88 12.62 -10.06
N ALA A 155 3.86 11.80 -11.12
CA ALA A 155 4.87 10.77 -11.33
C ALA A 155 6.28 11.36 -11.52
N ALA A 156 6.42 12.43 -12.26
CA ALA A 156 7.69 13.14 -12.45
C ALA A 156 8.21 13.72 -11.13
N LYS A 157 7.36 14.37 -10.33
CA LYS A 157 7.70 14.84 -8.98
C LYS A 157 8.18 13.70 -8.10
N ASN A 158 7.46 12.57 -8.08
CA ASN A 158 7.83 11.43 -7.26
C ASN A 158 9.14 10.78 -7.72
N SER A 159 9.44 10.76 -9.03
CA SER A 159 10.72 10.28 -9.54
C SER A 159 11.89 11.15 -9.07
N LEU A 160 11.70 12.47 -9.03
CA LEU A 160 12.69 13.40 -8.47
C LEU A 160 12.93 13.13 -6.99
N HIS A 161 11.87 12.98 -6.18
CA HIS A 161 12.00 12.67 -4.76
C HIS A 161 12.64 11.31 -4.53
N GLY A 162 12.27 10.29 -5.32
CA GLY A 162 12.89 8.97 -5.28
C GLY A 162 14.38 9.00 -5.59
N SER A 163 14.85 9.87 -6.50
CA SER A 163 16.27 10.01 -6.84
C SER A 163 17.13 10.45 -5.66
N LEU A 164 16.54 11.20 -4.72
CA LEU A 164 17.20 11.70 -3.52
C LEU A 164 17.27 10.64 -2.40
N ASN A 165 16.49 9.56 -2.49
CA ASN A 165 16.49 8.48 -1.51
C ASN A 165 17.43 7.35 -1.97
N PRO A 166 18.55 7.09 -1.26
CA PRO A 166 19.50 6.03 -1.64
C PRO A 166 18.91 4.61 -1.56
N ARG A 167 17.76 4.45 -0.90
CA ARG A 167 17.07 3.17 -0.74
C ARG A 167 15.89 2.99 -1.71
N ALA A 168 15.56 4.00 -2.52
CA ALA A 168 14.49 3.88 -3.50
C ALA A 168 14.83 2.84 -4.56
N GLN A 169 13.82 2.06 -4.98
CA GLN A 169 13.97 1.05 -6.02
C GLN A 169 14.31 1.66 -7.39
N PHE A 170 13.70 2.80 -7.72
CA PHE A 170 14.00 3.58 -8.92
C PHE A 170 14.52 4.96 -8.54
N ARG A 171 15.59 5.40 -9.20
CA ARG A 171 16.27 6.64 -8.88
C ARG A 171 16.51 7.52 -10.11
N ASP A 172 15.94 7.16 -11.25
CA ASP A 172 15.99 7.97 -12.45
C ASP A 172 15.03 9.15 -12.32
N VAL A 173 15.51 10.35 -12.66
CA VAL A 173 14.65 11.53 -12.71
C VAL A 173 13.98 11.57 -14.07
N LEU A 174 12.65 11.60 -14.06
CA LEU A 174 11.82 11.63 -15.25
C LEU A 174 11.16 13.00 -15.40
N SER A 175 11.15 13.54 -16.62
CA SER A 175 10.31 14.67 -16.97
C SER A 175 8.85 14.25 -17.21
N VAL A 176 7.93 15.20 -17.25
CA VAL A 176 6.53 14.94 -17.64
C VAL A 176 6.46 14.32 -19.04
N ALA A 177 7.31 14.79 -19.96
CA ALA A 177 7.37 14.24 -21.32
C ALA A 177 7.85 12.78 -21.34
N ASP A 178 8.85 12.41 -20.51
CA ASP A 178 9.33 11.03 -20.38
C ASP A 178 8.24 10.12 -19.83
N VAL A 179 7.48 10.59 -18.84
CA VAL A 179 6.36 9.84 -18.25
C VAL A 179 5.27 9.59 -19.28
N LEU A 180 4.89 10.60 -20.06
CA LEU A 180 3.87 10.47 -21.10
C LEU A 180 4.31 9.58 -22.26
N ALA A 181 5.60 9.62 -22.64
CA ALA A 181 6.17 8.81 -23.71
C ALA A 181 6.42 7.34 -23.29
N ALA A 182 6.34 7.04 -22.02
CA ALA A 182 6.58 5.69 -21.51
C ALA A 182 5.49 4.70 -21.95
N PRO A 183 5.79 3.38 -21.99
CA PRO A 183 4.81 2.38 -22.39
C PRO A 183 3.52 2.44 -21.57
N MET A 184 2.38 2.43 -22.27
CA MET A 184 1.05 2.36 -21.67
C MET A 184 0.84 1.02 -20.97
N VAL A 185 0.30 1.04 -19.75
CA VAL A 185 -0.09 -0.14 -18.97
C VAL A 185 -1.59 -0.36 -19.05
N ALA A 186 -2.38 0.64 -18.70
CA ALA A 186 -3.84 0.69 -18.84
C ALA A 186 -4.23 2.16 -18.96
N GLU A 187 -4.87 2.54 -20.06
CA GLU A 187 -5.18 3.96 -20.34
C GLU A 187 -5.97 4.63 -19.19
N PRO A 188 -5.55 5.80 -18.68
CA PRO A 188 -4.48 6.70 -19.17
C PRO A 188 -3.10 6.44 -18.51
N LEU A 189 -2.90 5.33 -17.78
CA LEU A 189 -1.74 5.09 -16.95
C LEU A 189 -0.56 4.52 -17.74
N THR A 190 0.52 5.27 -17.82
CA THR A 190 1.81 4.79 -18.32
C THR A 190 2.61 4.07 -17.22
N ARG A 191 3.67 3.37 -17.59
CA ARG A 191 4.46 2.58 -16.63
C ARG A 191 4.96 3.38 -15.39
N PRO A 192 5.48 4.62 -15.50
CA PRO A 192 5.91 5.39 -14.34
C PRO A 192 4.78 5.86 -13.43
N MET A 193 3.53 5.83 -13.90
CA MET A 193 2.34 6.13 -13.09
C MET A 193 1.85 4.93 -12.28
N CYS A 194 2.45 3.75 -12.49
CA CYS A 194 2.07 2.50 -11.82
C CYS A 194 3.08 2.12 -10.76
N SER A 195 2.61 1.62 -9.61
CA SER A 195 3.49 1.10 -8.56
C SER A 195 4.27 -0.13 -9.04
N PRO A 196 5.58 -0.22 -8.80
CA PRO A 196 6.37 -1.39 -9.13
C PRO A 196 6.11 -2.54 -8.15
N ILE A 197 6.37 -3.78 -8.59
CA ILE A 197 6.46 -4.92 -7.69
C ILE A 197 7.84 -4.90 -7.05
N GLY A 198 7.89 -4.98 -5.72
CA GLY A 198 9.15 -5.00 -4.96
C GLY A 198 9.05 -5.94 -3.76
N ASP A 199 10.20 -6.38 -3.29
CA ASP A 199 10.36 -7.09 -2.04
C ASP A 199 10.99 -6.13 -1.03
N GLY A 200 10.64 -6.25 0.23
CA GLY A 200 11.22 -5.39 1.25
C GLY A 200 10.73 -5.69 2.66
N ALA A 201 11.38 -5.04 3.61
CA ALA A 201 10.97 -5.09 5.00
C ALA A 201 11.31 -3.77 5.70
N ALA A 202 10.45 -3.38 6.63
CA ALA A 202 10.66 -2.25 7.52
C ALA A 202 10.16 -2.57 8.93
N ALA A 203 10.83 -2.02 9.93
CA ALA A 203 10.46 -2.24 11.32
C ALA A 203 10.47 -0.94 12.11
N VAL A 204 9.49 -0.79 12.99
CA VAL A 204 9.35 0.35 13.91
C VAL A 204 9.20 -0.17 15.33
N VAL A 205 9.98 0.39 16.26
CA VAL A 205 9.83 0.13 17.68
C VAL A 205 9.01 1.26 18.31
N VAL A 206 7.82 0.91 18.78
CA VAL A 206 6.92 1.82 19.51
C VAL A 206 7.13 1.62 21.00
N MET A 207 7.30 2.72 21.74
CA MET A 207 7.55 2.68 23.19
C MET A 207 6.64 3.67 23.94
N SER A 208 6.34 3.35 25.20
CA SER A 208 5.79 4.33 26.12
C SER A 208 6.79 5.47 26.37
N ASP A 209 6.30 6.68 26.65
CA ASP A 209 7.15 7.84 26.99
C ASP A 209 8.13 7.49 28.12
N ARG A 210 7.64 6.76 29.14
CA ARG A 210 8.47 6.27 30.26
C ARG A 210 9.63 5.40 29.79
N LYS A 211 9.37 4.50 28.84
CA LYS A 211 10.41 3.60 28.33
C LYS A 211 11.35 4.31 27.35
N ALA A 212 10.81 5.17 26.51
CA ALA A 212 11.59 5.97 25.56
C ALA A 212 12.60 6.86 26.29
N SER A 213 12.21 7.55 27.39
CA SER A 213 13.12 8.39 28.18
C SER A 213 14.30 7.62 28.82
N GLN A 214 14.12 6.32 29.07
CA GLN A 214 15.20 5.46 29.61
C GLN A 214 16.15 4.91 28.54
N CYS A 215 15.69 4.76 27.32
CA CYS A 215 16.40 4.03 26.26
C CYS A 215 16.89 4.93 25.11
N ALA A 216 16.25 6.05 24.88
CA ALA A 216 16.58 6.92 23.74
C ALA A 216 17.90 7.66 23.97
N ARG A 217 18.88 7.39 23.11
CA ARG A 217 20.16 8.09 23.08
C ARG A 217 20.19 9.24 22.07
N HIS A 218 19.20 9.28 21.17
CA HIS A 218 19.02 10.28 20.11
C HIS A 218 17.56 10.67 20.05
N GLY A 219 17.23 11.70 19.27
CA GLY A 219 15.89 12.26 19.19
C GLY A 219 14.78 11.21 19.03
N VAL A 220 13.70 11.37 19.79
CA VAL A 220 12.52 10.51 19.76
C VAL A 220 11.52 11.12 18.81
N VAL A 221 10.95 10.29 17.93
CA VAL A 221 9.80 10.66 17.10
C VAL A 221 8.53 10.28 17.85
N ARG A 222 7.60 11.21 17.98
CA ARG A 222 6.30 10.98 18.62
C ARG A 222 5.23 10.68 17.60
N VAL A 223 4.47 9.62 17.80
CA VAL A 223 3.23 9.37 17.03
C VAL A 223 2.14 10.21 17.69
N VAL A 224 1.65 11.24 17.00
CA VAL A 224 0.64 12.19 17.52
C VAL A 224 -0.77 11.78 17.13
N ALA A 225 -0.95 11.03 16.02
CA ALA A 225 -2.21 10.46 15.61
C ALA A 225 -1.97 9.13 14.87
N SER A 226 -2.93 8.23 14.94
CA SER A 226 -2.95 7.00 14.16
C SER A 226 -4.41 6.58 13.97
N VAL A 227 -4.91 6.65 12.75
CA VAL A 227 -6.30 6.41 12.37
C VAL A 227 -6.40 5.21 11.45
N LEU A 228 -7.44 4.41 11.61
CA LEU A 228 -7.74 3.24 10.78
C LEU A 228 -9.24 3.16 10.54
N HIS A 229 -9.65 3.22 9.27
CA HIS A 229 -11.03 3.02 8.85
C HIS A 229 -11.14 1.86 7.86
N SER A 230 -12.30 1.22 7.83
CA SER A 230 -12.70 0.38 6.71
C SER A 230 -13.20 1.26 5.56
N GLY A 231 -13.09 0.77 4.32
CA GLY A 231 -13.74 1.40 3.18
C GLY A 231 -15.26 1.26 3.24
N TRP A 232 -15.96 2.13 2.52
CA TRP A 232 -17.41 2.07 2.28
C TRP A 232 -17.71 2.53 0.85
N ASP A 233 -18.91 2.20 0.38
CA ASP A 233 -19.39 2.69 -0.91
C ASP A 233 -19.78 4.16 -0.79
N HIS A 234 -19.21 5.01 -1.64
CA HIS A 234 -19.46 6.45 -1.67
C HIS A 234 -19.43 6.99 -3.11
N GLY A 235 -20.16 8.08 -3.34
CA GLY A 235 -20.11 8.83 -4.60
C GLY A 235 -18.83 9.65 -4.75
N MET A 236 -18.60 10.17 -5.96
CA MET A 236 -17.43 11.01 -6.25
C MET A 236 -17.41 12.34 -5.49
N ASP A 237 -18.59 12.84 -5.10
CA ASP A 237 -18.76 14.09 -4.37
C ASP A 237 -18.90 13.90 -2.85
N GLU A 238 -18.80 12.66 -2.38
CA GLU A 238 -18.84 12.31 -0.96
C GLU A 238 -17.43 12.08 -0.42
N PRO A 239 -17.17 12.39 0.87
CA PRO A 239 -15.88 12.14 1.48
C PRO A 239 -15.50 10.67 1.38
N GLY A 240 -14.29 10.39 0.87
CA GLY A 240 -13.75 9.04 0.83
C GLY A 240 -12.93 8.70 2.08
N THR A 241 -12.53 7.44 2.18
CA THR A 241 -11.76 6.92 3.33
C THR A 241 -10.51 7.75 3.64
N VAL A 242 -9.79 8.23 2.61
CA VAL A 242 -8.56 9.01 2.78
C VAL A 242 -8.87 10.37 3.42
N GLU A 243 -9.94 11.04 2.96
CA GLU A 243 -10.37 12.33 3.49
C GLU A 243 -10.80 12.21 4.95
N GLU A 244 -11.63 11.22 5.28
CA GLU A 244 -12.09 10.98 6.64
C GLU A 244 -10.94 10.63 7.60
N CYS A 245 -10.03 9.74 7.19
CA CYS A 245 -8.86 9.41 7.99
C CYS A 245 -7.95 10.62 8.21
N ALA A 246 -7.75 11.45 7.18
CA ALA A 246 -6.94 12.67 7.30
C ALA A 246 -7.58 13.68 8.24
N ARG A 247 -8.89 13.91 8.13
CA ARG A 247 -9.63 14.82 9.00
C ARG A 247 -9.51 14.38 10.46
N GLU A 248 -9.79 13.11 10.76
CA GLU A 248 -9.68 12.57 12.11
C GLU A 248 -8.25 12.65 12.65
N ALA A 249 -7.23 12.35 11.81
CA ALA A 249 -5.84 12.45 12.21
C ALA A 249 -5.43 13.89 12.57
N TYR A 250 -5.88 14.88 11.80
CA TYR A 250 -5.65 16.29 12.10
C TYR A 250 -6.33 16.72 13.41
N GLU A 251 -7.55 16.26 13.64
CA GLU A 251 -8.28 16.52 14.88
C GLU A 251 -7.57 15.90 16.09
N GLN A 252 -7.16 14.61 15.99
CA GLN A 252 -6.42 13.93 17.07
C GLN A 252 -5.07 14.60 17.38
N ALA A 253 -4.35 15.02 16.34
CA ALA A 253 -3.04 15.64 16.47
C ALA A 253 -3.10 17.13 16.84
N ALA A 254 -4.27 17.77 16.74
CA ALA A 254 -4.49 19.22 16.89
C ALA A 254 -3.59 20.05 15.95
N ILE A 255 -3.40 19.59 14.71
CA ILE A 255 -2.65 20.27 13.64
C ILE A 255 -3.51 20.33 12.38
N GLY A 256 -3.04 21.07 11.36
CA GLY A 256 -3.68 21.14 10.05
C GLY A 256 -2.71 20.83 8.90
N PRO A 257 -3.22 20.80 7.66
CA PRO A 257 -2.39 20.48 6.48
C PRO A 257 -1.19 21.42 6.29
N LYS A 258 -1.28 22.66 6.80
CA LYS A 258 -0.21 23.66 6.69
C LYS A 258 0.93 23.47 7.69
N ASP A 259 0.72 22.60 8.68
CA ASP A 259 1.71 22.28 9.70
C ASP A 259 2.55 21.05 9.31
N LEU A 260 2.28 20.46 8.15
CA LEU A 260 3.02 19.32 7.63
C LEU A 260 4.22 19.77 6.78
N ASP A 261 5.40 19.27 7.08
CA ASP A 261 6.61 19.46 6.27
C ASP A 261 6.75 18.41 5.18
N VAL A 262 6.29 17.18 5.43
CA VAL A 262 6.39 16.06 4.50
C VAL A 262 5.08 15.27 4.51
N VAL A 263 4.63 14.86 3.33
CA VAL A 263 3.48 13.98 3.10
C VAL A 263 3.92 12.82 2.22
N GLU A 264 3.59 11.58 2.62
CA GLU A 264 3.84 10.34 1.88
C GLU A 264 2.54 9.60 1.56
#